data_ed07f9b1b3215faa3103b5f5543f67a1
#
_entry.id   ed07f9b1b3215faa3103b5f5543f67a1
#
_cell.length_a   1.000
_cell.length_b   1.000
_cell.length_c   1.000
_cell.angle_alpha   90.00
_cell.angle_beta   90.00
_cell.angle_gamma   90.00
#
_symmetry.space_group_name_H-M   'P 1'
#
loop_
_entity.id
_entity.type
_entity.pdbx_description
1 polymer ?
#
loop_
_entity_poly.entity_id
_entity_poly.type
_entity_poly.pdbx_seq_one_letter_code
_entity_poly.pdbx_strand_id
1 'polypeptide(L)'
;SLYRKNEITFSIATTRPETMLGDGAVAVHPSDQRYKPLVGKFCEIPLGPRQYRRLIPIITDEYPDPNFGSGAVKITGAHDFNDYQVAKRSNIPMYSLMDKKGVMRVDGSPYKDEVAKAQAILNEEITWDEDLIASMNLVPEEYRGLDRFEARKKVVAEITAEGLAVMTDSTDNDDNFSTKPFVESKAIMQPFGDRSKVVIEPMLTDQWFVETSKIVKPALDAVKNGEIKIIPTSGEKTYYHWLNNIEPWCISRQLWWGHQVPVWFDKDGKQYCAVTESEAQEQAGSDVQLTRDPDVLDTWFSX
;
A
#
# COMPACT_ATOMS: atom_id res chain seq x y z
N SER A 1 20.11 -26.99 -10.20
CA SER A 1 18.98 -26.51 -9.40
C SER A 1 19.45 -26.13 -8.00
N LEU A 2 19.16 -24.87 -7.59
CA LEU A 2 19.55 -24.35 -6.29
C LEU A 2 18.49 -24.61 -5.22
N TYR A 3 17.39 -25.24 -5.59
CA TYR A 3 16.28 -25.55 -4.70
C TYR A 3 16.32 -27.01 -4.27
N ARG A 4 15.78 -27.25 -3.08
CA ARG A 4 15.71 -28.61 -2.53
C ARG A 4 14.77 -29.48 -3.36
N LYS A 5 15.07 -30.77 -3.45
CA LYS A 5 14.14 -31.76 -4.03
C LYS A 5 12.80 -31.62 -3.30
N ASN A 6 11.71 -31.43 -4.04
CA ASN A 6 10.33 -31.29 -3.58
C ASN A 6 9.85 -29.85 -3.32
N GLU A 7 10.62 -28.83 -3.70
CA GLU A 7 10.10 -27.46 -3.66
C GLU A 7 9.16 -27.23 -4.85
N ILE A 8 8.03 -26.60 -4.57
CA ILE A 8 7.05 -26.22 -5.59
C ILE A 8 7.30 -24.75 -5.91
N THR A 9 7.37 -24.42 -7.18
CA THR A 9 7.46 -23.05 -7.64
C THR A 9 6.20 -22.69 -8.43
N PHE A 10 5.80 -21.42 -8.34
CA PHE A 10 4.72 -20.87 -9.17
C PHE A 10 5.10 -19.48 -9.60
N SER A 11 4.51 -19.02 -10.69
CA SER A 11 4.86 -17.73 -11.29
C SER A 11 3.90 -16.62 -10.84
N ILE A 12 4.46 -15.43 -10.70
CA ILE A 12 3.66 -14.20 -10.59
C ILE A 12 4.12 -13.23 -11.68
N ALA A 13 3.23 -12.36 -12.12
CA ALA A 13 3.55 -11.27 -13.02
C ALA A 13 3.33 -9.96 -12.28
N THR A 14 4.25 -9.03 -12.41
CA THR A 14 4.16 -7.75 -11.72
C THR A 14 4.65 -6.62 -12.63
N THR A 15 3.99 -5.47 -12.55
CA THR A 15 4.46 -4.23 -13.17
C THR A 15 5.48 -3.52 -12.29
N ARG A 16 5.65 -3.98 -11.03
CA ARG A 16 6.45 -3.29 -10.01
C ARG A 16 7.35 -4.24 -9.25
N PRO A 17 8.38 -4.83 -9.92
CA PRO A 17 9.28 -5.80 -9.25
C PRO A 17 9.94 -5.25 -7.97
N GLU A 18 10.25 -3.96 -7.93
CA GLU A 18 10.90 -3.34 -6.77
C GLU A 18 10.08 -3.44 -5.50
N THR A 19 8.77 -3.54 -5.61
CA THR A 19 7.91 -3.64 -4.41
C THR A 19 7.87 -5.06 -3.83
N MET A 20 8.42 -6.05 -4.53
CA MET A 20 8.50 -7.42 -3.99
C MET A 20 9.22 -7.48 -2.64
N LEU A 21 10.15 -6.55 -2.41
CA LEU A 21 10.87 -6.45 -1.12
C LEU A 21 9.90 -6.26 0.06
N GLY A 22 8.73 -5.65 -0.18
CA GLY A 22 7.73 -5.38 0.85
C GLY A 22 6.50 -6.27 0.78
N ASP A 23 6.53 -7.33 -0.02
CA ASP A 23 5.36 -8.21 -0.13
C ASP A 23 4.99 -8.77 1.25
N GLY A 24 3.69 -8.77 1.54
CA GLY A 24 3.14 -9.33 2.76
C GLY A 24 2.42 -10.64 2.56
N ALA A 25 2.03 -10.96 1.32
CA ALA A 25 1.31 -12.18 0.99
C ALA A 25 1.32 -12.40 -0.52
N VAL A 26 0.93 -13.60 -0.93
CA VAL A 26 0.50 -13.89 -2.30
C VAL A 26 -0.98 -14.27 -2.21
N ALA A 27 -1.82 -13.66 -3.04
CA ALA A 27 -3.26 -13.93 -3.06
C ALA A 27 -3.63 -14.74 -4.30
N VAL A 28 -4.55 -15.67 -4.12
CA VAL A 28 -5.14 -16.46 -5.20
C VAL A 28 -6.65 -16.47 -5.02
N HIS A 29 -7.39 -16.62 -6.13
CA HIS A 29 -8.86 -16.66 -6.05
C HIS A 29 -9.31 -17.95 -5.38
N PRO A 30 -10.32 -17.92 -4.49
CA PRO A 30 -10.76 -19.15 -3.80
C PRO A 30 -11.26 -20.25 -4.73
N SER A 31 -11.71 -19.92 -5.94
CA SER A 31 -12.15 -20.91 -6.93
C SER A 31 -11.00 -21.54 -7.73
N ASP A 32 -9.77 -21.01 -7.62
CA ASP A 32 -8.65 -21.46 -8.45
C ASP A 32 -8.08 -22.79 -7.92
N GLN A 33 -8.45 -23.88 -8.56
CA GLN A 33 -8.08 -25.22 -8.13
C GLN A 33 -6.56 -25.47 -8.20
N ARG A 34 -5.84 -24.72 -9.04
CA ARG A 34 -4.37 -24.86 -9.18
C ARG A 34 -3.64 -24.60 -7.88
N TYR A 35 -4.16 -23.66 -7.10
CA TYR A 35 -3.49 -23.18 -5.87
C TYR A 35 -4.13 -23.70 -4.60
N LYS A 36 -5.24 -24.44 -4.71
CA LYS A 36 -5.95 -24.95 -3.52
C LYS A 36 -5.04 -25.71 -2.54
N PRO A 37 -4.13 -26.58 -3.02
CA PRO A 37 -3.23 -27.28 -2.09
C PRO A 37 -2.19 -26.37 -1.42
N LEU A 38 -2.00 -25.16 -1.93
CA LEU A 38 -0.98 -24.22 -1.43
C LEU A 38 -1.54 -23.18 -0.47
N VAL A 39 -2.86 -22.97 -0.46
CA VAL A 39 -3.51 -21.99 0.41
C VAL A 39 -3.22 -22.34 1.87
N GLY A 40 -2.82 -21.33 2.64
CA GLY A 40 -2.45 -21.50 4.04
C GLY A 40 -1.00 -21.90 4.26
N LYS A 41 -0.27 -22.18 3.20
CA LYS A 41 1.17 -22.44 3.25
C LYS A 41 1.93 -21.14 3.05
N PHE A 42 3.26 -21.21 3.07
CA PHE A 42 4.14 -20.05 2.94
C PHE A 42 4.99 -20.20 1.69
N CYS A 43 5.33 -19.06 1.09
CA CYS A 43 6.29 -19.01 -0.01
C CYS A 43 7.42 -18.04 0.33
N GLU A 44 8.58 -18.26 -0.27
CA GLU A 44 9.77 -17.47 -0.04
C GLU A 44 9.87 -16.33 -1.06
N ILE A 45 10.19 -15.13 -0.59
CA ILE A 45 10.54 -14.01 -1.47
C ILE A 45 12.01 -14.23 -1.86
N PRO A 46 12.33 -14.38 -3.15
CA PRO A 46 13.69 -14.78 -3.57
C PRO A 46 14.62 -13.57 -3.73
N LEU A 47 14.66 -12.70 -2.74
CA LEU A 47 15.43 -11.45 -2.77
C LEU A 47 16.17 -11.27 -1.46
N GLY A 48 17.31 -10.60 -1.53
CA GLY A 48 18.16 -10.36 -0.39
C GLY A 48 19.06 -11.56 -0.06
N PRO A 49 19.87 -11.45 0.97
CA PRO A 49 20.78 -12.55 1.37
C PRO A 49 20.01 -13.83 1.65
N ARG A 50 20.47 -14.95 1.12
CA ARG A 50 19.74 -16.23 1.22
C ARG A 50 19.35 -16.62 2.64
N GLN A 51 20.21 -16.36 3.60
CA GLN A 51 19.96 -16.74 5.00
C GLN A 51 18.89 -15.87 5.66
N TYR A 52 18.49 -14.77 5.01
CA TYR A 52 17.48 -13.82 5.55
C TYR A 52 16.27 -13.68 4.64
N ARG A 53 16.02 -14.63 3.72
CA ARG A 53 14.85 -14.55 2.82
C ARG A 53 13.56 -14.76 3.60
N ARG A 54 12.62 -13.85 3.38
CA ARG A 54 11.36 -13.84 4.12
C ARG A 54 10.37 -14.85 3.56
N LEU A 55 9.57 -15.40 4.46
CA LEU A 55 8.39 -16.20 4.10
C LEU A 55 7.15 -15.32 4.21
N ILE A 56 6.21 -15.50 3.29
CA ILE A 56 4.92 -14.82 3.29
C ILE A 56 3.81 -15.85 3.05
N PRO A 57 2.59 -15.60 3.58
CA PRO A 57 1.51 -16.57 3.43
C PRO A 57 0.87 -16.52 2.05
N ILE A 58 0.33 -17.65 1.64
CA ILE A 58 -0.52 -17.76 0.46
C ILE A 58 -1.97 -17.69 0.95
N ILE A 59 -2.70 -16.64 0.56
CA ILE A 59 -4.05 -16.34 1.03
C ILE A 59 -5.05 -16.42 -0.12
N THR A 60 -6.33 -16.44 0.22
CA THR A 60 -7.38 -16.32 -0.78
C THR A 60 -8.03 -14.95 -0.72
N ASP A 61 -8.40 -14.43 -1.88
CA ASP A 61 -9.16 -13.17 -2.01
C ASP A 61 -9.90 -13.20 -3.35
N GLU A 62 -10.98 -12.46 -3.44
CA GLU A 62 -11.76 -12.35 -4.70
C GLU A 62 -11.04 -11.49 -5.76
N TYR A 63 -10.01 -10.75 -5.35
CA TYR A 63 -9.32 -9.81 -6.23
C TYR A 63 -8.54 -10.49 -7.38
N PRO A 64 -7.75 -11.56 -7.17
CA PRO A 64 -7.04 -12.19 -8.28
C PRO A 64 -8.01 -12.82 -9.28
N ASP A 65 -7.75 -12.62 -10.59
CA ASP A 65 -8.54 -13.24 -11.64
C ASP A 65 -7.87 -14.57 -12.04
N PRO A 66 -8.53 -15.71 -11.82
CA PRO A 66 -7.94 -17.02 -12.19
C PRO A 66 -7.66 -17.16 -13.68
N ASN A 67 -8.30 -16.36 -14.52
CA ASN A 67 -8.16 -16.44 -15.97
C ASN A 67 -7.15 -15.44 -16.53
N PHE A 68 -6.50 -14.67 -15.67
CA PHE A 68 -5.53 -13.65 -16.09
C PHE A 68 -4.14 -14.00 -15.54
N GLY A 69 -3.18 -14.11 -16.46
CA GLY A 69 -1.79 -14.43 -16.09
C GLY A 69 -1.71 -15.76 -15.37
N SER A 70 -0.94 -15.81 -14.29
CA SER A 70 -0.80 -17.01 -13.47
C SER A 70 -1.95 -17.23 -12.49
N GLY A 71 -2.80 -16.22 -12.28
CA GLY A 71 -3.84 -16.25 -11.27
C GLY A 71 -3.34 -15.96 -9.85
N ALA A 72 -2.04 -15.87 -9.66
CA ALA A 72 -1.43 -15.55 -8.36
C ALA A 72 -0.90 -14.13 -8.38
N VAL A 73 -1.25 -13.34 -7.37
CA VAL A 73 -0.90 -11.92 -7.30
C VAL A 73 -0.10 -11.67 -6.02
N LYS A 74 1.07 -11.05 -6.17
CA LYS A 74 1.83 -10.58 -5.01
C LYS A 74 1.09 -9.40 -4.38
N ILE A 75 1.10 -9.29 -3.06
CA ILE A 75 0.38 -8.26 -2.33
C ILE A 75 1.37 -7.38 -1.56
N THR A 76 1.47 -6.12 -2.01
CA THR A 76 2.29 -5.09 -1.37
C THR A 76 1.38 -3.91 -1.02
N GLY A 77 0.69 -4.01 0.10
CA GLY A 77 -0.37 -3.06 0.47
C GLY A 77 0.07 -1.62 0.65
N ALA A 78 1.35 -1.38 0.94
CA ALA A 78 1.88 -0.02 1.11
C ALA A 78 2.12 0.69 -0.23
N HIS A 79 2.14 -0.03 -1.37
CA HIS A 79 2.58 0.53 -2.64
C HIS A 79 1.60 0.32 -3.79
N ASP A 80 0.40 -0.19 -3.52
CA ASP A 80 -0.64 -0.38 -4.54
C ASP A 80 -2.02 -0.28 -3.89
N PHE A 81 -2.94 0.47 -4.52
CA PHE A 81 -4.27 0.72 -3.98
C PHE A 81 -5.12 -0.55 -3.87
N ASN A 82 -5.01 -1.44 -4.84
CA ASN A 82 -5.77 -2.70 -4.81
C ASN A 82 -5.19 -3.66 -3.77
N ASP A 83 -3.86 -3.76 -3.72
CA ASP A 83 -3.17 -4.58 -2.73
C ASP A 83 -3.48 -4.10 -1.30
N TYR A 84 -3.63 -2.78 -1.12
CA TYR A 84 -4.01 -2.19 0.17
C TYR A 84 -5.32 -2.79 0.66
N GLN A 85 -6.32 -2.86 -0.23
CA GLN A 85 -7.64 -3.41 0.14
C GLN A 85 -7.55 -4.91 0.48
N VAL A 86 -6.78 -5.68 -0.30
CA VAL A 86 -6.56 -7.11 -0.02
C VAL A 86 -5.87 -7.29 1.33
N ALA A 87 -4.79 -6.53 1.57
CA ALA A 87 -4.03 -6.60 2.82
C ALA A 87 -4.92 -6.25 4.02
N LYS A 88 -5.79 -5.26 3.87
CA LYS A 88 -6.69 -4.83 4.93
C LYS A 88 -7.71 -5.94 5.26
N ARG A 89 -8.30 -6.56 4.23
CA ARG A 89 -9.29 -7.65 4.43
C ARG A 89 -8.68 -8.86 5.15
N SER A 90 -7.44 -9.17 4.85
CA SER A 90 -6.76 -10.37 5.38
C SER A 90 -5.79 -10.07 6.52
N ASN A 91 -5.78 -8.85 7.02
CA ASN A 91 -4.90 -8.40 8.12
C ASN A 91 -3.43 -8.70 7.83
N ILE A 92 -2.97 -8.32 6.63
CA ILE A 92 -1.60 -8.51 6.20
C ILE A 92 -0.80 -7.22 6.49
N PRO A 93 0.38 -7.32 7.12
CA PRO A 93 1.21 -6.13 7.33
C PRO A 93 1.57 -5.44 6.03
N MET A 94 1.61 -4.11 6.04
CA MET A 94 1.89 -3.28 4.86
C MET A 94 3.21 -2.57 5.04
N TYR A 95 4.29 -3.18 4.56
CA TYR A 95 5.66 -2.68 4.75
C TYR A 95 5.99 -1.60 3.73
N SER A 96 6.23 -0.38 4.19
CA SER A 96 6.66 0.74 3.33
C SER A 96 8.13 0.63 3.01
N LEU A 97 8.47 0.73 1.73
CA LEU A 97 9.83 0.57 1.21
C LEU A 97 10.48 1.88 0.77
N MET A 98 9.69 2.94 0.61
CA MET A 98 10.15 4.18 -0.05
C MET A 98 9.87 5.39 0.80
N ASP A 99 10.73 6.39 0.67
CA ASP A 99 10.53 7.70 1.30
C ASP A 99 9.65 8.59 0.41
N LYS A 100 9.43 9.84 0.85
CA LYS A 100 8.57 10.80 0.14
C LYS A 100 9.08 11.19 -1.25
N LYS A 101 10.32 10.85 -1.57
CA LYS A 101 10.92 11.12 -2.88
C LYS A 101 10.93 9.89 -3.80
N GLY A 102 10.37 8.77 -3.34
CA GLY A 102 10.39 7.52 -4.09
C GLY A 102 11.76 6.85 -4.08
N VAL A 103 12.56 7.14 -3.07
CA VAL A 103 13.88 6.54 -2.86
C VAL A 103 13.73 5.42 -1.83
N MET A 104 14.39 4.30 -2.06
CA MET A 104 14.36 3.16 -1.14
C MET A 104 14.88 3.60 0.22
N ARG A 105 14.11 3.33 1.27
CA ARG A 105 14.37 3.82 2.65
C ARG A 105 15.76 3.43 3.14
N VAL A 106 16.38 4.35 3.88
CA VAL A 106 17.72 4.15 4.48
C VAL A 106 17.67 3.97 5.99
N ASP A 107 16.54 4.32 6.61
CA ASP A 107 16.33 4.24 8.06
C ASP A 107 16.13 2.80 8.53
N GLY A 108 15.96 2.64 9.83
CA GLY A 108 15.67 1.35 10.45
C GLY A 108 16.90 0.58 10.86
N SER A 109 16.66 -0.60 11.37
CA SER A 109 17.69 -1.52 11.86
C SER A 109 18.36 -2.24 10.67
N PRO A 110 19.47 -2.96 10.93
CA PRO A 110 20.05 -3.83 9.90
C PRO A 110 19.00 -4.83 9.37
N TYR A 111 19.08 -5.14 8.08
CA TYR A 111 18.09 -5.97 7.39
C TYR A 111 17.82 -7.29 8.12
N LYS A 112 18.88 -7.95 8.63
CA LYS A 112 18.74 -9.23 9.35
C LYS A 112 17.79 -9.10 10.55
N ASP A 113 17.83 -7.97 11.25
CA ASP A 113 17.01 -7.73 12.45
C ASP A 113 15.56 -7.40 12.04
N GLU A 114 15.40 -6.66 10.96
CA GLU A 114 14.07 -6.34 10.43
C GLU A 114 13.36 -7.60 9.91
N VAL A 115 14.10 -8.47 9.22
CA VAL A 115 13.56 -9.75 8.75
C VAL A 115 13.18 -10.64 9.94
N ALA A 116 13.99 -10.65 11.00
CA ALA A 116 13.66 -11.41 12.21
C ALA A 116 12.34 -10.94 12.82
N LYS A 117 12.11 -9.63 12.87
CA LYS A 117 10.83 -9.06 13.33
C LYS A 117 9.67 -9.50 12.43
N ALA A 118 9.86 -9.40 11.12
CA ALA A 118 8.81 -9.79 10.16
C ALA A 118 8.47 -11.28 10.31
N GLN A 119 9.49 -12.13 10.53
CA GLN A 119 9.28 -13.55 10.74
C GLN A 119 8.55 -13.83 12.06
N ALA A 120 8.87 -13.07 13.12
CA ALA A 120 8.19 -13.19 14.40
C ALA A 120 6.71 -12.78 14.29
N ILE A 121 6.42 -11.76 13.47
CA ILE A 121 5.03 -11.35 13.16
C ILE A 121 4.31 -12.46 12.42
N LEU A 122 4.94 -13.04 11.39
CA LEU A 122 4.38 -14.13 10.59
C LEU A 122 4.06 -15.34 11.46
N ASN A 123 4.94 -15.66 12.40
CA ASN A 123 4.80 -16.81 13.31
C ASN A 123 3.86 -16.52 14.49
N GLU A 124 3.29 -15.32 14.56
CA GLU A 124 2.42 -14.87 15.65
C GLU A 124 3.13 -14.86 17.01
N GLU A 125 4.45 -14.71 17.00
CA GLU A 125 5.27 -14.61 18.21
C GLU A 125 5.21 -13.23 18.83
N ILE A 126 4.95 -12.20 18.01
CA ILE A 126 4.73 -10.83 18.48
C ILE A 126 3.45 -10.28 17.83
N THR A 127 2.69 -9.51 18.58
CA THR A 127 1.56 -8.76 18.04
C THR A 127 2.08 -7.49 17.37
N TRP A 128 1.36 -7.03 16.36
CA TRP A 128 1.77 -5.82 15.65
C TRP A 128 0.62 -4.84 15.52
N ASP A 129 1.00 -3.59 15.40
CA ASP A 129 0.11 -2.49 15.05
C ASP A 129 0.73 -1.71 13.89
N GLU A 130 -0.01 -0.73 13.40
CA GLU A 130 0.45 0.06 12.26
C GLU A 130 1.74 0.83 12.56
N ASP A 131 1.93 1.28 13.81
CA ASP A 131 3.15 2.02 14.20
C ASP A 131 4.38 1.12 14.14
N LEU A 132 4.27 -0.10 14.64
CA LEU A 132 5.38 -1.07 14.55
C LEU A 132 5.74 -1.34 13.09
N ILE A 133 4.74 -1.64 12.25
CA ILE A 133 4.97 -1.94 10.83
C ILE A 133 5.60 -0.73 10.13
N ALA A 134 5.10 0.48 10.40
CA ALA A 134 5.64 1.71 9.81
C ALA A 134 7.11 1.94 10.17
N SER A 135 7.52 1.51 11.38
CA SER A 135 8.90 1.66 11.85
C SER A 135 9.86 0.65 11.20
N MET A 136 9.35 -0.44 10.65
CA MET A 136 10.16 -1.51 10.08
C MET A 136 10.58 -1.16 8.65
N ASN A 137 11.82 -1.51 8.30
CA ASN A 137 12.35 -1.30 6.95
C ASN A 137 12.89 -2.61 6.39
N LEU A 138 12.13 -3.20 5.47
CA LEU A 138 12.51 -4.47 4.82
C LEU A 138 13.33 -4.28 3.53
N VAL A 139 13.97 -3.12 3.39
CA VAL A 139 14.89 -2.86 2.28
C VAL A 139 16.29 -3.42 2.67
N PRO A 140 16.82 -4.40 1.92
CA PRO A 140 18.20 -4.85 2.17
C PRO A 140 19.21 -3.72 2.00
N GLU A 141 20.32 -3.77 2.74
CA GLU A 141 21.30 -2.69 2.74
C GLU A 141 21.75 -2.29 1.33
N GLU A 142 21.93 -3.26 0.46
CA GLU A 142 22.39 -3.00 -0.92
C GLU A 142 21.37 -2.28 -1.80
N TYR A 143 20.12 -2.18 -1.34
CA TYR A 143 19.05 -1.43 -2.02
C TYR A 143 18.80 -0.07 -1.39
N ARG A 144 19.20 0.13 -0.14
CA ARG A 144 18.91 1.38 0.60
C ARG A 144 19.53 2.57 -0.13
N GLY A 145 18.73 3.63 -0.29
CA GLY A 145 19.15 4.85 -0.97
C GLY A 145 19.06 4.83 -2.49
N LEU A 146 18.69 3.70 -3.09
CA LEU A 146 18.50 3.63 -4.54
C LEU A 146 17.17 4.28 -4.94
N ASP A 147 17.17 4.95 -6.08
CA ASP A 147 15.92 5.36 -6.73
C ASP A 147 15.08 4.11 -7.05
N ARG A 148 13.76 4.22 -6.97
CA ARG A 148 12.85 3.09 -7.17
C ARG A 148 13.04 2.38 -8.52
N PHE A 149 13.38 3.11 -9.58
CA PHE A 149 13.58 2.50 -10.90
C PHE A 149 14.94 1.79 -10.98
N GLU A 150 15.93 2.27 -10.26
CA GLU A 150 17.22 1.56 -10.15
C GLU A 150 17.04 0.30 -9.31
N ALA A 151 16.26 0.38 -8.23
CA ALA A 151 15.91 -0.78 -7.42
C ALA A 151 15.18 -1.82 -8.26
N ARG A 152 14.26 -1.40 -9.15
CA ARG A 152 13.54 -2.29 -10.06
C ARG A 152 14.51 -3.08 -10.94
N LYS A 153 15.48 -2.39 -11.56
CA LYS A 153 16.50 -3.04 -12.39
C LYS A 153 17.30 -4.07 -11.60
N LYS A 154 17.68 -3.69 -10.38
CA LYS A 154 18.47 -4.57 -9.49
C LYS A 154 17.68 -5.82 -9.07
N VAL A 155 16.39 -5.66 -8.75
CA VAL A 155 15.50 -6.79 -8.42
C VAL A 155 15.42 -7.76 -9.60
N VAL A 156 15.17 -7.25 -10.81
CA VAL A 156 15.07 -8.09 -12.01
C VAL A 156 16.40 -8.82 -12.24
N ALA A 157 17.53 -8.14 -12.09
CA ALA A 157 18.84 -8.76 -12.23
C ALA A 157 19.06 -9.87 -11.21
N GLU A 158 18.66 -9.65 -9.95
CA GLU A 158 18.84 -10.61 -8.87
C GLU A 158 17.99 -11.88 -9.11
N ILE A 159 16.71 -11.73 -9.45
CA ILE A 159 15.85 -12.90 -9.71
C ILE A 159 16.28 -13.64 -10.99
N THR A 160 16.82 -12.91 -11.98
CA THR A 160 17.35 -13.53 -13.21
C THR A 160 18.59 -14.36 -12.89
N ALA A 161 19.50 -13.83 -12.08
CA ALA A 161 20.72 -14.56 -11.67
C ALA A 161 20.40 -15.81 -10.86
N GLU A 162 19.28 -15.81 -10.13
CA GLU A 162 18.80 -16.98 -9.37
C GLU A 162 18.10 -18.02 -10.26
N GLY A 163 17.89 -17.72 -11.54
CA GLY A 163 17.17 -18.61 -12.46
C GLY A 163 15.66 -18.61 -12.22
N LEU A 164 15.12 -17.54 -11.62
CA LEU A 164 13.72 -17.46 -11.22
C LEU A 164 12.89 -16.54 -12.11
N ALA A 165 13.52 -15.83 -13.07
CA ALA A 165 12.80 -15.05 -14.04
C ALA A 165 12.27 -15.98 -15.14
N VAL A 166 11.02 -15.77 -15.56
CA VAL A 166 10.51 -16.42 -16.77
C VAL A 166 11.27 -15.81 -17.95
N MET A 167 11.87 -16.65 -18.79
CA MET A 167 12.75 -16.22 -19.87
C MET A 167 12.09 -16.37 -21.21
N THR A 168 12.47 -15.51 -22.15
CA THR A 168 12.03 -15.59 -23.54
C THR A 168 13.25 -15.45 -24.46
N ASP A 169 13.16 -16.06 -25.63
CA ASP A 169 14.18 -15.91 -26.65
C ASP A 169 14.16 -14.51 -27.24
N SER A 170 15.31 -13.99 -27.51
CA SER A 170 15.51 -12.65 -28.11
C SER A 170 16.55 -12.76 -29.21
N THR A 171 16.31 -12.08 -30.33
CA THR A 171 17.29 -11.92 -31.41
C THR A 171 17.61 -10.45 -31.48
N ASP A 172 18.87 -10.07 -31.33
CA ASP A 172 19.26 -8.69 -31.49
C ASP A 172 19.64 -8.42 -32.95
N ASN A 173 19.99 -7.15 -33.24
CA ASN A 173 20.20 -6.68 -34.61
C ASN A 173 21.35 -7.36 -35.34
N ASP A 174 22.16 -8.15 -34.64
CA ASP A 174 23.30 -8.89 -35.22
C ASP A 174 23.01 -10.40 -35.35
N ASP A 175 21.71 -10.78 -35.27
CA ASP A 175 21.24 -12.17 -35.38
C ASP A 175 21.81 -13.11 -34.30
N ASN A 176 22.25 -12.55 -33.18
CA ASN A 176 22.71 -13.34 -32.04
C ASN A 176 21.51 -13.78 -31.17
N PHE A 177 21.35 -15.07 -31.03
CA PHE A 177 20.33 -15.63 -30.14
C PHE A 177 20.74 -15.43 -28.67
N SER A 178 19.84 -14.85 -27.88
CA SER A 178 20.04 -14.71 -26.45
C SER A 178 18.70 -14.98 -25.74
N THR A 179 18.76 -15.22 -24.46
CA THR A 179 17.55 -15.31 -23.63
C THR A 179 17.55 -14.13 -22.67
N LYS A 180 16.38 -13.59 -22.44
CA LYS A 180 16.21 -12.44 -21.53
C LYS A 180 14.93 -12.64 -20.70
N PRO A 181 14.81 -11.95 -19.56
CA PRO A 181 13.55 -12.00 -18.79
C PRO A 181 12.37 -11.59 -19.65
N PHE A 182 11.28 -12.34 -19.53
CA PHE A 182 10.06 -12.05 -20.27
C PHE A 182 9.40 -10.79 -19.72
N VAL A 183 9.25 -9.80 -20.58
CA VAL A 183 8.54 -8.54 -20.26
C VAL A 183 7.40 -8.40 -21.26
N GLU A 184 6.18 -8.47 -20.76
CA GLU A 184 4.99 -8.28 -21.61
C GLU A 184 4.92 -6.81 -22.04
N SER A 185 4.93 -6.59 -23.35
CA SER A 185 4.83 -5.25 -23.91
C SER A 185 3.35 -4.89 -24.11
N LYS A 186 2.80 -4.17 -23.17
CA LYS A 186 1.41 -3.69 -23.25
C LYS A 186 1.28 -2.34 -22.57
N ALA A 187 0.31 -1.57 -23.02
CA ALA A 187 -0.01 -0.29 -22.39
C ALA A 187 -0.63 -0.54 -21.03
N ILE A 188 -0.20 0.19 -20.02
CA ILE A 188 -0.80 0.17 -18.68
C ILE A 188 -1.25 1.58 -18.29
N MET A 189 -2.31 1.66 -17.52
CA MET A 189 -2.77 2.93 -16.96
C MET A 189 -1.89 3.25 -15.75
N GLN A 190 -1.23 4.38 -15.81
CA GLN A 190 -0.31 4.79 -14.75
C GLN A 190 -0.58 6.24 -14.35
N PRO A 191 -0.77 6.53 -13.06
CA PRO A 191 -1.05 7.91 -12.65
C PRO A 191 0.21 8.77 -12.67
N PHE A 192 0.05 10.00 -13.13
CA PHE A 192 1.10 11.01 -13.18
C PHE A 192 0.66 12.25 -12.44
N GLY A 193 1.60 12.93 -11.82
CA GLY A 193 1.34 14.24 -11.22
C GLY A 193 0.91 15.23 -12.30
N ASP A 194 -0.18 15.93 -12.03
CA ASP A 194 -0.80 16.83 -13.01
C ASP A 194 0.18 17.92 -13.48
N ARG A 195 0.95 18.45 -12.55
CA ARG A 195 1.92 19.52 -12.85
C ARG A 195 3.33 18.99 -13.04
N SER A 196 3.76 18.07 -12.19
CA SER A 196 5.12 17.52 -12.20
C SER A 196 5.38 16.60 -13.38
N LYS A 197 4.32 15.95 -13.90
CA LYS A 197 4.42 14.93 -14.97
C LYS A 197 5.29 13.72 -14.54
N VAL A 198 5.46 13.53 -13.24
CA VAL A 198 6.21 12.41 -12.67
C VAL A 198 5.23 11.32 -12.25
N VAL A 199 5.63 10.07 -12.39
CA VAL A 199 4.84 8.93 -11.95
C VAL A 199 4.54 9.04 -10.45
N ILE A 200 3.26 8.97 -10.08
CA ILE A 200 2.83 9.03 -8.68
C ILE A 200 3.17 7.72 -7.99
N GLU A 201 3.76 7.81 -6.81
CA GLU A 201 4.05 6.69 -5.95
C GLU A 201 3.01 6.61 -4.83
N PRO A 202 2.23 5.53 -4.72
CA PRO A 202 1.33 5.37 -3.57
C PRO A 202 2.11 5.35 -2.26
N MET A 203 1.57 5.98 -1.24
CA MET A 203 2.24 6.11 0.05
C MET A 203 1.21 6.01 1.18
N LEU A 204 1.52 5.22 2.18
CA LEU A 204 0.74 5.19 3.42
C LEU A 204 1.01 6.47 4.20
N THR A 205 -0.04 7.17 4.58
CA THR A 205 0.06 8.39 5.38
C THR A 205 -1.22 8.57 6.18
N ASP A 206 -1.09 9.16 7.35
CA ASP A 206 -2.26 9.49 8.17
C ASP A 206 -3.00 10.65 7.51
N GLN A 207 -4.32 10.54 7.44
CA GLN A 207 -5.18 11.55 6.84
C GLN A 207 -6.39 11.77 7.76
N TRP A 208 -6.96 12.95 7.69
CA TRP A 208 -8.20 13.26 8.39
C TRP A 208 -9.39 12.90 7.52
N PHE A 209 -10.33 12.16 8.11
CA PHE A 209 -11.55 11.72 7.42
C PHE A 209 -12.77 12.15 8.19
N VAL A 210 -13.81 12.54 7.45
CA VAL A 210 -15.16 12.60 7.99
C VAL A 210 -15.77 11.20 7.83
N GLU A 211 -16.20 10.60 8.94
CA GLU A 211 -16.89 9.30 8.90
C GLU A 211 -18.35 9.53 8.48
N THR A 212 -18.54 9.64 7.18
CA THR A 212 -19.82 10.03 6.58
C THR A 212 -20.96 9.07 6.93
N SER A 213 -20.65 7.78 7.12
CA SER A 213 -21.66 6.79 7.49
C SER A 213 -22.37 7.15 8.80
N LYS A 214 -21.70 7.85 9.70
CA LYS A 214 -22.27 8.23 11.00
C LYS A 214 -23.17 9.46 10.94
N ILE A 215 -23.02 10.29 9.90
CA ILE A 215 -23.74 11.56 9.79
C ILE A 215 -24.76 11.61 8.66
N VAL A 216 -24.76 10.61 7.76
CA VAL A 216 -25.61 10.62 6.58
C VAL A 216 -27.07 10.32 6.88
N LYS A 217 -27.33 9.52 7.94
CA LYS A 217 -28.67 9.04 8.22
C LYS A 217 -29.71 10.16 8.41
N PRO A 218 -29.46 11.22 9.22
CA PRO A 218 -30.43 12.30 9.33
C PRO A 218 -30.75 12.98 8.01
N ALA A 219 -29.76 13.13 7.12
CA ALA A 219 -29.98 13.74 5.80
C ALA A 219 -30.90 12.87 4.95
N LEU A 220 -30.68 11.55 4.93
CA LEU A 220 -31.57 10.62 4.22
C LEU A 220 -32.99 10.65 4.78
N ASP A 221 -33.12 10.62 6.10
CA ASP A 221 -34.40 10.60 6.78
C ASP A 221 -35.21 11.89 6.53
N ALA A 222 -34.53 13.04 6.50
CA ALA A 222 -35.19 14.33 6.27
C ALA A 222 -35.93 14.38 4.92
N VAL A 223 -35.31 13.81 3.87
CA VAL A 223 -35.96 13.73 2.55
C VAL A 223 -37.05 12.66 2.55
N LYS A 224 -36.75 11.50 3.12
CA LYS A 224 -37.69 10.36 3.20
C LYS A 224 -38.96 10.73 3.95
N ASN A 225 -38.84 11.50 5.02
CA ASN A 225 -39.99 11.92 5.85
C ASN A 225 -40.66 13.18 5.33
N GLY A 226 -40.16 13.78 4.25
CA GLY A 226 -40.77 14.96 3.63
C GLY A 226 -40.42 16.28 4.32
N GLU A 227 -39.51 16.27 5.26
CA GLU A 227 -39.02 17.50 5.94
C GLU A 227 -38.28 18.39 4.95
N ILE A 228 -37.55 17.74 4.01
CA ILE A 228 -36.87 18.41 2.89
C ILE A 228 -37.43 17.84 1.60
N LYS A 229 -37.78 18.70 0.67
CA LYS A 229 -38.28 18.30 -0.66
C LYS A 229 -37.28 18.67 -1.75
N ILE A 230 -36.98 17.73 -2.60
CA ILE A 230 -36.07 17.93 -3.73
C ILE A 230 -36.92 18.27 -4.96
N ILE A 231 -36.65 19.38 -5.62
CA ILE A 231 -37.37 19.84 -6.77
C ILE A 231 -36.42 19.97 -7.95
N PRO A 232 -36.66 19.28 -9.06
CA PRO A 232 -37.78 18.34 -9.29
C PRO A 232 -37.55 17.01 -8.56
N THR A 233 -38.63 16.27 -8.33
CA THR A 233 -38.57 15.00 -7.59
C THR A 233 -37.66 13.96 -8.24
N SER A 234 -37.39 14.08 -9.55
CA SER A 234 -36.45 13.21 -10.25
C SER A 234 -35.03 13.28 -9.63
N GLY A 235 -34.72 14.40 -8.97
CA GLY A 235 -33.44 14.57 -8.27
C GLY A 235 -33.27 13.70 -7.04
N GLU A 236 -34.38 13.20 -6.46
CA GLU A 236 -34.32 12.32 -5.28
C GLU A 236 -33.54 11.03 -5.56
N LYS A 237 -33.69 10.51 -6.81
CA LYS A 237 -32.96 9.28 -7.19
C LYS A 237 -31.43 9.49 -7.09
N THR A 238 -30.96 10.62 -7.59
CA THR A 238 -29.54 10.98 -7.53
C THR A 238 -29.10 11.20 -6.07
N TYR A 239 -29.92 11.92 -5.30
CA TYR A 239 -29.65 12.18 -3.88
C TYR A 239 -29.47 10.87 -3.10
N TYR A 240 -30.44 9.96 -3.23
CA TYR A 240 -30.37 8.68 -2.51
C TYR A 240 -29.21 7.82 -3.00
N HIS A 241 -28.95 7.84 -4.32
CA HIS A 241 -27.82 7.08 -4.86
C HIS A 241 -26.49 7.52 -4.22
N TRP A 242 -26.26 8.84 -4.17
CA TRP A 242 -25.02 9.35 -3.58
C TRP A 242 -24.94 9.08 -2.08
N LEU A 243 -25.99 9.37 -1.34
CA LEU A 243 -25.91 9.26 0.12
C LEU A 243 -25.94 7.82 0.64
N ASN A 244 -26.61 6.91 -0.07
CA ASN A 244 -26.61 5.50 0.34
C ASN A 244 -25.27 4.81 0.05
N ASN A 245 -24.46 5.37 -0.85
CA ASN A 245 -23.19 4.81 -1.24
C ASN A 245 -22.00 5.71 -0.83
N ILE A 246 -22.24 6.58 0.13
CA ILE A 246 -21.22 7.58 0.50
C ILE A 246 -20.02 6.95 1.20
N GLU A 247 -18.84 7.29 0.73
CA GLU A 247 -17.57 6.82 1.29
C GLU A 247 -17.06 7.82 2.32
N PRO A 248 -16.21 7.39 3.27
CA PRO A 248 -15.56 8.35 4.16
C PRO A 248 -14.81 9.41 3.35
N TRP A 249 -14.97 10.67 3.74
CA TRP A 249 -14.42 11.81 3.01
C TRP A 249 -13.08 12.22 3.60
N CYS A 250 -11.99 12.05 2.84
CA CYS A 250 -10.68 12.55 3.23
C CYS A 250 -10.67 14.07 3.09
N ILE A 251 -10.47 14.77 4.20
CA ILE A 251 -10.54 16.22 4.24
C ILE A 251 -9.17 16.90 4.40
N SER A 252 -8.11 16.15 4.60
CA SER A 252 -6.76 16.72 4.70
C SER A 252 -6.06 16.68 3.34
N ARG A 253 -5.25 17.70 3.06
CA ARG A 253 -4.50 17.87 1.81
C ARG A 253 -3.08 18.31 2.14
N GLN A 254 -2.10 17.77 1.42
CA GLN A 254 -0.70 18.12 1.59
C GLN A 254 -0.34 19.25 0.62
N LEU A 255 -0.87 20.44 0.88
CA LEU A 255 -0.68 21.64 0.05
C LEU A 255 0.02 22.72 0.86
N TRP A 256 0.69 23.62 0.19
CA TRP A 256 1.39 24.73 0.84
C TRP A 256 0.46 25.89 1.21
N TRP A 257 -0.72 25.94 0.62
CA TRP A 257 -1.67 27.03 0.83
C TRP A 257 -3.06 26.50 1.12
N GLY A 258 -3.69 27.05 2.13
CA GLY A 258 -5.05 26.69 2.50
C GLY A 258 -5.29 26.88 3.99
N HIS A 259 -6.48 26.50 4.44
CA HIS A 259 -6.84 26.54 5.86
C HIS A 259 -6.20 25.35 6.57
N GLN A 260 -5.23 25.61 7.40
CA GLN A 260 -4.48 24.55 8.09
C GLN A 260 -5.38 23.80 9.06
N VAL A 261 -5.22 22.48 9.12
CA VAL A 261 -5.97 21.60 10.02
C VAL A 261 -5.83 22.14 11.47
N PRO A 262 -6.95 22.35 12.19
CA PRO A 262 -6.90 22.96 13.52
C PRO A 262 -6.65 21.92 14.63
N VAL A 263 -5.58 21.14 14.48
CA VAL A 263 -5.20 20.10 15.43
C VAL A 263 -3.72 20.25 15.75
N TRP A 264 -3.40 20.12 17.03
CA TRP A 264 -2.02 20.12 17.55
C TRP A 264 -1.74 18.77 18.18
N PHE A 265 -0.50 18.33 18.10
CA PHE A 265 -0.04 17.05 18.65
C PHE A 265 1.03 17.31 19.70
N ASP A 266 0.98 16.57 20.80
CA ASP A 266 2.08 16.54 21.74
C ASP A 266 3.13 15.49 21.30
N LYS A 267 4.19 15.37 22.07
CA LYS A 267 5.30 14.43 21.76
C LYS A 267 4.88 12.97 21.73
N ASP A 268 3.76 12.65 22.40
CA ASP A 268 3.25 11.28 22.49
C ASP A 268 2.16 11.01 21.43
N GLY A 269 1.90 12.01 20.57
CA GLY A 269 0.92 11.89 19.49
C GLY A 269 -0.52 12.16 19.90
N LYS A 270 -0.75 12.61 21.14
CA LYS A 270 -2.10 12.96 21.58
C LYS A 270 -2.57 14.25 20.88
N GLN A 271 -3.82 14.24 20.47
CA GLN A 271 -4.41 15.27 19.62
C GLN A 271 -5.21 16.26 20.43
N TYR A 272 -5.07 17.56 20.09
CA TYR A 272 -5.81 18.66 20.69
C TYR A 272 -6.41 19.49 19.57
N CYS A 273 -7.73 19.47 19.44
CA CYS A 273 -8.45 20.24 18.42
C CYS A 273 -8.90 21.57 19.03
N ALA A 274 -8.53 22.66 18.39
CA ALA A 274 -8.83 24.00 18.91
C ALA A 274 -8.84 25.03 17.78
N VAL A 275 -9.46 26.17 18.02
CA VAL A 275 -9.48 27.27 17.06
C VAL A 275 -8.10 27.96 17.01
N THR A 276 -7.46 28.09 18.17
CA THR A 276 -6.16 28.74 18.30
C THR A 276 -5.16 27.88 19.02
N GLU A 277 -3.89 28.19 18.81
CA GLU A 277 -2.79 27.52 19.52
C GLU A 277 -2.92 27.71 21.05
N SER A 278 -3.36 28.89 21.47
CA SER A 278 -3.55 29.18 22.90
C SER A 278 -4.57 28.23 23.54
N GLU A 279 -5.68 28.00 22.85
CA GLU A 279 -6.70 27.06 23.32
C GLU A 279 -6.16 25.61 23.34
N ALA A 280 -5.40 25.23 22.32
CA ALA A 280 -4.78 23.91 22.29
C ALA A 280 -3.81 23.76 23.47
N GLN A 281 -3.04 24.81 23.76
CA GLN A 281 -2.10 24.82 24.88
C GLN A 281 -2.82 24.71 26.22
N GLU A 282 -3.97 25.38 26.38
CA GLU A 282 -4.78 25.27 27.59
C GLU A 282 -5.29 23.82 27.78
N GLN A 283 -5.71 23.17 26.69
CA GLN A 283 -6.17 21.78 26.75
C GLN A 283 -5.03 20.81 27.11
N ALA A 284 -3.83 21.05 26.59
CA ALA A 284 -2.68 20.17 26.80
C ALA A 284 -2.00 20.40 28.15
N GLY A 285 -1.99 21.63 28.62
CA GLY A 285 -1.23 22.07 29.79
C GLY A 285 -0.06 22.95 29.37
N SER A 286 0.28 23.92 30.19
CA SER A 286 1.25 24.98 29.87
C SER A 286 2.65 24.45 29.51
N ASP A 287 3.04 23.31 30.04
CA ASP A 287 4.40 22.77 29.87
C ASP A 287 4.51 21.75 28.73
N VAL A 288 3.41 21.48 28.01
CA VAL A 288 3.41 20.50 26.93
C VAL A 288 3.79 21.20 25.61
N GLN A 289 4.83 20.69 24.96
CA GLN A 289 5.22 21.21 23.65
C GLN A 289 4.25 20.66 22.58
N LEU A 290 3.69 21.55 21.78
CA LEU A 290 2.72 21.20 20.75
C LEU A 290 3.29 21.49 19.36
N THR A 291 2.90 20.63 18.40
CA THR A 291 3.21 20.83 16.98
C THR A 291 1.89 20.78 16.21
N ARG A 292 1.61 21.80 15.42
CA ARG A 292 0.39 21.86 14.63
C ARG A 292 0.49 20.91 13.42
N ASP A 293 -0.61 20.26 13.09
CA ASP A 293 -0.75 19.46 11.88
C ASP A 293 -0.40 20.34 10.66
N PRO A 294 0.57 19.92 9.82
CA PRO A 294 0.98 20.76 8.68
C PRO A 294 0.02 20.74 7.49
N ASP A 295 -0.93 19.80 7.48
CA ASP A 295 -1.87 19.65 6.36
C ASP A 295 -2.90 20.78 6.36
N VAL A 296 -3.51 20.99 5.20
CA VAL A 296 -4.62 21.95 5.05
C VAL A 296 -5.92 21.20 4.76
N LEU A 297 -7.03 21.85 5.01
CA LEU A 297 -8.35 21.28 4.78
C LEU A 297 -8.73 21.38 3.31
N ASP A 298 -9.43 20.34 2.83
CA ASP A 298 -10.08 20.36 1.52
C ASP A 298 -10.95 21.61 1.39
N THR A 299 -10.87 22.28 0.25
CA THR A 299 -11.62 23.51 -0.01
C THR A 299 -13.13 23.31 0.16
N TRP A 300 -13.66 22.20 -0.29
CA TRP A 300 -15.09 21.93 -0.16
C TRP A 300 -15.52 21.72 1.30
N PHE A 301 -14.59 21.28 2.16
CA PHE A 301 -14.86 21.15 3.59
C PHE A 301 -14.82 22.54 4.26
N SER A 302 -13.66 23.20 4.15
CA SER A 302 -13.45 24.52 4.77
C SER A 302 -14.38 25.59 4.18
N UNK A 303 -15.01 25.57 2.71
CA UNK A 303 -15.83 26.37 2.07
C UNK A 303 -16.83 26.45 2.38
#